data_4884baa6751944c9bf6c4a27ff2d0efb
#
_entry.id   4884baa6751944c9bf6c4a27ff2d0efb
#
_cell.length_a   1.000
_cell.length_b   1.000
_cell.length_c   1.000
_cell.angle_alpha   90.00
_cell.angle_beta   90.00
_cell.angle_gamma   90.00
#
_symmetry.space_group_name_H-M   'P 1'
#
loop_
_entity.id
_entity.type
_entity.pdbx_description
1 polymer ?
#
loop_
_entity_poly.entity_id
_entity_poly.type
_entity_poly.pdbx_seq_one_letter_code
_entity_poly.pdbx_strand_id
1 'polypeptide(L)'
;KQAGALLLSLAIIGGTVFPAGQIRAAAETKQPENSMKAATVSDAEKIPGTTVPGLLSRRPETMGKKRSSGGEVYVSASSSNARWDSGAGTEEDPYISLAYAVDQAEDGATICLMSDLTETKSARFWDKDLTIDGQGHTVFRGDGFEKAQDLARGGYHPAMIEVGGTRPGEAQTASLTLTDIVLDDGGKTEGVNFKQASTDGKGGNESLVQDAIVATYNGTAEIILASGATLRNFGGMSAVRLSGGDLVMEDGSQICDDTNGVADRTKEKGDYGAAGAVWIQGGSFRMEAGAEISHMRGRAVYLDGGSAEIGGSISDIRSDKDMWQGGAGAAVHVRNEGTAVLSQSGSIKGIAGESTEHTVIDTVIGDFEAVSGSEISGCRDIMVASANDQGKDYVHKMLLNGLISDCTTKGSLMRSWYAEITVGPTGQVSGCTATGAGGLLYTNNGSRYVFGGKITGNTAPKGIVYLANQSGGRVSARMLEGAEISNNKGLGIKVNNGSLLTMEGGKISGNTGAGVEVKGKTDKKGAAFIMNGGEISGNGSYGISYSNAGESVVELNGGTVFGNGSRAQISVTGGNSNDKNEFIHIKPGTLAGNREIYLSAGTMTLDEDYQEVWLG
;
A
#
# COMPACT_ATOMS: atom_id res chain seq x y z
N LYS A 1 -29.04 36.95 10.24
CA LYS A 1 -27.74 37.31 9.71
C LYS A 1 -26.70 36.53 10.51
N GLN A 2 -26.51 35.29 10.18
CA GLN A 2 -25.34 34.49 10.59
C GLN A 2 -24.93 33.67 9.38
N ALA A 3 -23.76 33.96 8.86
CA ALA A 3 -23.12 33.20 7.80
C ALA A 3 -22.51 31.94 8.44
N GLY A 4 -23.03 30.78 8.07
CA GLY A 4 -22.42 29.49 8.41
C GLY A 4 -21.29 29.20 7.44
N ALA A 5 -20.08 29.06 7.96
CA ALA A 5 -18.92 28.62 7.20
C ALA A 5 -19.05 27.14 6.87
N LEU A 6 -19.18 26.82 5.60
CA LEU A 6 -19.10 25.48 5.05
C LEU A 6 -17.62 25.12 4.89
N LEU A 7 -17.08 24.30 5.76
CA LEU A 7 -15.75 23.70 5.58
C LEU A 7 -15.85 22.63 4.49
N LEU A 8 -15.44 22.98 3.28
CA LEU A 8 -15.17 22.03 2.21
C LEU A 8 -13.77 21.45 2.46
N SER A 9 -13.71 20.20 2.88
CA SER A 9 -12.46 19.45 2.85
C SER A 9 -12.19 19.05 1.40
N LEU A 10 -11.38 19.83 0.69
CA LEU A 10 -10.86 19.45 -0.62
C LEU A 10 -9.73 18.46 -0.41
N ALA A 11 -9.93 17.20 -0.76
CA ALA A 11 -8.83 16.27 -1.00
C ALA A 11 -8.23 16.62 -2.36
N ILE A 12 -7.09 17.30 -2.37
CA ILE A 12 -6.29 17.52 -3.58
C ILE A 12 -5.44 16.27 -3.80
N ILE A 13 -5.75 15.55 -4.83
CA ILE A 13 -4.99 14.37 -5.25
C ILE A 13 -4.30 14.72 -6.56
N GLY A 14 -2.97 14.63 -6.56
CA GLY A 14 -2.10 14.59 -7.74
C GLY A 14 -2.29 15.67 -8.79
N GLY A 15 -1.47 16.67 -8.73
CA GLY A 15 -0.93 17.59 -9.74
C GLY A 15 -1.60 17.74 -11.10
N THR A 16 -2.87 18.12 -11.19
CA THR A 16 -3.40 18.89 -12.32
C THR A 16 -4.49 19.81 -11.82
N VAL A 17 -4.15 21.09 -11.70
CA VAL A 17 -5.11 22.18 -11.49
C VAL A 17 -5.72 22.50 -12.83
N PHE A 18 -7.01 22.20 -13.03
CA PHE A 18 -7.78 22.76 -14.14
C PHE A 18 -8.25 24.18 -13.79
N PRO A 19 -8.15 25.15 -14.71
CA PRO A 19 -8.59 26.51 -14.42
C PRO A 19 -10.11 26.57 -14.25
N ALA A 20 -10.54 27.29 -13.23
CA ALA A 20 -11.93 27.62 -13.00
C ALA A 20 -12.46 28.50 -14.14
N GLY A 21 -13.27 27.92 -14.99
CA GLY A 21 -13.93 28.66 -16.05
C GLY A 21 -14.89 27.77 -16.83
N GLN A 22 -16.19 28.05 -16.64
CA GLN A 22 -17.34 27.54 -17.41
C GLN A 22 -17.92 26.17 -16.97
N ILE A 23 -18.69 26.20 -15.90
CA ILE A 23 -19.80 25.26 -15.75
C ILE A 23 -21.00 25.86 -16.50
N ARG A 24 -21.27 25.38 -17.71
CA ARG A 24 -22.57 25.54 -18.34
C ARG A 24 -23.45 24.39 -17.87
N ALA A 25 -24.58 24.74 -17.26
CA ALA A 25 -25.65 23.83 -16.94
C ALA A 25 -26.12 23.13 -18.25
N ALA A 26 -26.01 21.83 -18.30
CA ALA A 26 -26.70 21.01 -19.30
C ALA A 26 -27.92 20.36 -18.64
N ALA A 27 -29.00 20.41 -19.36
CA ALA A 27 -30.37 20.13 -18.98
C ALA A 27 -30.59 18.71 -18.44
N GLU A 28 -31.56 18.63 -17.50
CA GLU A 28 -32.19 17.42 -17.03
C GLU A 28 -32.67 16.52 -18.19
N THR A 29 -32.08 15.34 -18.29
CA THR A 29 -32.71 14.20 -18.93
C THR A 29 -33.26 13.29 -17.84
N LYS A 30 -34.60 13.23 -17.77
CA LYS A 30 -35.37 12.30 -16.94
C LYS A 30 -34.86 10.87 -17.19
N GLN A 31 -34.30 10.24 -16.20
CA GLN A 31 -34.15 8.78 -16.16
C GLN A 31 -35.46 8.17 -15.61
N PRO A 32 -35.88 7.03 -16.14
CA PRO A 32 -37.13 6.39 -15.71
C PRO A 32 -36.97 5.82 -14.30
N GLU A 33 -38.04 5.99 -13.52
CA GLU A 33 -38.24 5.35 -12.23
C GLU A 33 -38.16 3.82 -12.39
N ASN A 34 -37.06 3.21 -11.94
CA ASN A 34 -37.05 1.77 -11.70
C ASN A 34 -37.31 1.52 -10.21
N SER A 35 -38.54 1.16 -9.92
CA SER A 35 -38.91 0.49 -8.67
C SER A 35 -37.98 -0.72 -8.46
N MET A 36 -37.32 -0.81 -7.31
CA MET A 36 -36.58 -1.98 -6.88
C MET A 36 -37.58 -3.15 -6.69
N LYS A 37 -37.82 -3.91 -7.75
CA LYS A 37 -38.24 -5.30 -7.57
C LYS A 37 -37.01 -6.04 -7.07
N ALA A 38 -37.20 -6.85 -6.03
CA ALA A 38 -36.21 -7.81 -5.54
C ALA A 38 -35.57 -8.50 -6.75
N ALA A 39 -34.27 -8.33 -6.92
CA ALA A 39 -33.53 -9.10 -7.91
C ALA A 39 -33.53 -10.54 -7.42
N THR A 40 -34.33 -11.37 -8.06
CA THR A 40 -34.25 -12.83 -7.89
C THR A 40 -32.83 -13.28 -8.19
N VAL A 41 -32.31 -14.13 -7.33
CA VAL A 41 -30.97 -14.75 -7.36
C VAL A 41 -30.84 -15.61 -8.61
N SER A 42 -30.59 -15.00 -9.77
CA SER A 42 -30.22 -15.76 -10.98
C SER A 42 -28.83 -15.39 -11.53
N ASP A 43 -28.16 -14.37 -10.99
CA ASP A 43 -26.82 -13.97 -11.41
C ASP A 43 -25.78 -14.19 -10.28
N ALA A 44 -25.88 -15.35 -9.61
CA ALA A 44 -24.74 -15.89 -8.91
C ALA A 44 -23.77 -16.42 -9.98
N GLU A 45 -22.97 -15.54 -10.56
CA GLU A 45 -21.76 -15.96 -11.22
C GLU A 45 -20.97 -16.80 -10.21
N LYS A 46 -20.86 -18.10 -10.50
CA LYS A 46 -19.86 -18.96 -9.90
C LYS A 46 -18.54 -18.27 -10.09
N ILE A 47 -18.00 -17.70 -9.02
CA ILE A 47 -16.60 -17.34 -9.01
C ILE A 47 -15.86 -18.67 -9.15
N PRO A 48 -15.18 -18.95 -10.28
CA PRO A 48 -14.22 -20.03 -10.32
C PRO A 48 -13.28 -19.75 -9.17
N GLY A 49 -12.86 -20.78 -8.44
CA GLY A 49 -11.80 -20.61 -7.45
C GLY A 49 -10.69 -19.82 -8.11
N THR A 50 -10.58 -18.56 -7.77
CA THR A 50 -9.54 -17.69 -8.29
C THR A 50 -8.23 -18.10 -7.65
N THR A 51 -7.65 -19.14 -8.20
CA THR A 51 -6.23 -19.08 -8.41
C THR A 51 -6.05 -17.88 -9.31
N VAL A 52 -5.63 -16.75 -8.76
CA VAL A 52 -4.98 -15.71 -9.55
C VAL A 52 -3.92 -16.46 -10.34
N PRO A 53 -3.93 -16.45 -11.68
CA PRO A 53 -2.84 -17.07 -12.43
C PRO A 53 -1.60 -16.43 -11.86
N GLY A 54 -0.69 -17.24 -11.31
CA GLY A 54 0.48 -16.76 -10.61
C GLY A 54 1.15 -15.68 -11.44
N LEU A 55 1.03 -14.45 -10.98
CA LEU A 55 1.55 -13.27 -11.65
C LEU A 55 3.08 -13.33 -11.73
N LEU A 56 3.69 -14.29 -11.06
CA LEU A 56 5.13 -14.49 -11.01
C LEU A 56 5.53 -15.97 -11.05
N SER A 57 4.88 -16.82 -11.85
CA SER A 57 5.38 -18.18 -12.10
C SER A 57 6.37 -18.25 -13.27
N ARG A 58 6.81 -17.14 -13.80
CA ARG A 58 8.04 -17.10 -14.56
C ARG A 58 9.11 -16.54 -13.62
N ARG A 59 9.84 -17.45 -12.97
CA ARG A 59 11.24 -17.21 -12.67
C ARG A 59 11.80 -16.53 -13.92
N PRO A 60 12.31 -15.29 -13.87
CA PRO A 60 13.16 -14.85 -14.94
C PRO A 60 14.22 -15.95 -15.00
N GLU A 61 14.27 -16.68 -16.08
CA GLU A 61 15.48 -17.43 -16.38
C GLU A 61 16.53 -16.34 -16.33
N THR A 62 17.33 -16.34 -15.26
CA THR A 62 18.59 -15.63 -15.28
C THR A 62 19.17 -16.01 -16.61
N MET A 63 19.20 -15.07 -17.55
CA MET A 63 19.93 -15.24 -18.78
C MET A 63 21.33 -15.52 -18.32
N GLY A 64 21.66 -16.81 -18.29
CA GLY A 64 23.03 -17.28 -18.05
C GLY A 64 23.86 -16.83 -19.23
N LYS A 65 24.09 -15.53 -19.37
CA LYS A 65 25.23 -15.04 -20.09
C LYS A 65 26.43 -15.66 -19.38
N LYS A 66 27.20 -16.49 -20.10
CA LYS A 66 28.54 -16.82 -19.69
C LYS A 66 29.21 -15.51 -19.35
N ARG A 67 29.44 -15.24 -18.06
CA ARG A 67 30.33 -14.17 -17.62
C ARG A 67 31.66 -14.43 -18.34
N SER A 68 32.03 -13.55 -19.25
CA SER A 68 33.43 -13.46 -19.66
C SER A 68 34.21 -13.11 -18.40
N SER A 69 35.31 -13.77 -18.09
CA SER A 69 36.16 -13.43 -16.96
C SER A 69 36.88 -12.16 -17.34
N GLY A 70 36.28 -10.99 -17.14
CA GLY A 70 36.99 -9.72 -17.11
C GLY A 70 38.01 -9.79 -15.96
N GLY A 71 39.17 -9.18 -16.12
CA GLY A 71 40.20 -9.19 -15.10
C GLY A 71 39.80 -8.46 -13.82
N GLU A 72 40.59 -8.63 -12.77
CA GLU A 72 40.46 -7.83 -11.56
C GLU A 72 41.08 -6.44 -11.77
N VAL A 73 40.40 -5.42 -11.25
CA VAL A 73 40.85 -4.03 -11.26
C VAL A 73 40.86 -3.51 -9.84
N TYR A 74 41.99 -2.99 -9.41
CA TYR A 74 42.21 -2.58 -8.02
C TYR A 74 42.12 -1.08 -7.83
N VAL A 75 41.50 -0.65 -6.72
CA VAL A 75 41.31 0.76 -6.36
C VAL A 75 41.71 1.01 -4.91
N SER A 76 42.54 2.04 -4.66
CA SER A 76 43.01 2.39 -3.33
C SER A 76 43.24 3.89 -3.17
N ALA A 77 42.68 4.48 -2.12
CA ALA A 77 42.98 5.88 -1.74
C ALA A 77 44.47 6.06 -1.33
N SER A 78 45.16 4.98 -0.95
CA SER A 78 46.56 4.98 -0.55
C SER A 78 47.54 4.78 -1.71
N SER A 79 47.01 4.79 -2.95
CA SER A 79 47.88 4.70 -4.13
C SER A 79 48.89 5.84 -4.18
N SER A 80 50.10 5.55 -4.63
CA SER A 80 51.14 6.56 -4.87
C SER A 80 50.81 7.47 -6.07
N ASN A 81 49.76 7.20 -6.78
CA ASN A 81 49.29 7.98 -7.92
C ASN A 81 48.79 9.36 -7.49
N ALA A 82 49.35 10.38 -8.12
CA ALA A 82 49.02 11.76 -7.78
C ALA A 82 47.76 12.31 -8.46
N ARG A 83 47.19 11.57 -9.41
CA ARG A 83 46.06 12.00 -10.23
C ARG A 83 44.97 10.95 -10.22
N TRP A 84 43.74 11.40 -10.18
CA TRP A 84 42.51 10.56 -10.19
C TRP A 84 42.46 9.59 -11.40
N ASP A 85 43.13 9.94 -12.51
CA ASP A 85 43.18 9.25 -13.79
C ASP A 85 44.52 8.57 -14.05
N SER A 86 45.23 8.14 -13.01
CA SER A 86 46.53 7.48 -13.10
C SER A 86 46.53 6.14 -12.36
N GLY A 87 47.50 5.31 -12.65
CA GLY A 87 47.65 3.94 -12.18
C GLY A 87 47.42 2.94 -13.31
N ALA A 88 47.82 1.69 -13.06
CA ALA A 88 47.60 0.57 -13.99
C ALA A 88 46.37 -0.27 -13.66
N GLY A 89 45.78 -0.07 -12.48
CA GLY A 89 44.64 -0.85 -12.00
C GLY A 89 45.02 -2.24 -11.50
N THR A 90 46.33 -2.46 -11.24
CA THR A 90 46.83 -3.70 -10.61
C THR A 90 46.92 -3.54 -9.09
N GLU A 91 47.11 -4.63 -8.36
CA GLU A 91 47.28 -4.60 -6.92
C GLU A 91 48.48 -3.75 -6.49
N GLU A 92 49.59 -3.79 -7.28
CA GLU A 92 50.79 -3.00 -7.01
C GLU A 92 50.66 -1.53 -7.45
N ASP A 93 49.83 -1.22 -8.42
CA ASP A 93 49.60 0.13 -8.95
C ASP A 93 48.10 0.41 -9.15
N PRO A 94 47.33 0.46 -8.03
CA PRO A 94 45.91 0.60 -8.09
C PRO A 94 45.45 2.01 -8.57
N TYR A 95 44.29 2.09 -9.15
CA TYR A 95 43.63 3.38 -9.39
C TYR A 95 43.25 4.05 -8.06
N ILE A 96 43.09 5.37 -8.06
CA ILE A 96 42.70 6.12 -6.85
C ILE A 96 41.24 6.53 -6.86
N SER A 97 40.53 6.29 -7.94
CA SER A 97 39.13 6.68 -8.12
C SER A 97 38.31 5.52 -8.65
N LEU A 98 37.19 5.25 -8.00
CA LEU A 98 36.20 4.28 -8.47
C LEU A 98 35.62 4.70 -9.83
N ALA A 99 35.36 6.00 -10.01
CA ALA A 99 34.83 6.50 -11.29
C ALA A 99 35.79 6.21 -12.46
N TYR A 100 37.09 6.34 -12.23
CA TYR A 100 38.10 6.02 -13.26
C TYR A 100 38.24 4.51 -13.47
N ALA A 101 38.25 3.72 -12.39
CA ALA A 101 38.30 2.26 -12.48
C ALA A 101 37.12 1.69 -13.28
N VAL A 102 35.91 2.20 -13.04
CA VAL A 102 34.70 1.82 -13.78
C VAL A 102 34.81 2.17 -15.28
N ASP A 103 35.39 3.32 -15.62
CA ASP A 103 35.61 3.73 -17.02
C ASP A 103 36.61 2.79 -17.71
N GLN A 104 37.69 2.43 -17.05
CA GLN A 104 38.77 1.60 -17.59
C GLN A 104 38.47 0.09 -17.58
N ALA A 105 37.58 -0.37 -16.69
CA ALA A 105 37.25 -1.78 -16.54
C ALA A 105 36.66 -2.36 -17.84
N GLU A 106 37.11 -3.55 -18.23
CA GLU A 106 36.51 -4.31 -19.32
C GLU A 106 35.17 -4.95 -18.94
N ASP A 107 34.42 -5.41 -19.92
CA ASP A 107 33.18 -6.16 -19.71
C ASP A 107 33.47 -7.44 -18.90
N GLY A 108 32.67 -7.67 -17.84
CA GLY A 108 32.82 -8.78 -16.91
C GLY A 108 33.88 -8.58 -15.85
N ALA A 109 34.47 -7.40 -15.72
CA ALA A 109 35.52 -7.14 -14.73
C ALA A 109 34.99 -7.07 -13.29
N THR A 110 35.84 -7.43 -12.33
CA THR A 110 35.63 -7.20 -10.90
C THR A 110 36.52 -6.08 -10.42
N ILE A 111 35.94 -5.03 -9.86
CA ILE A 111 36.64 -3.89 -9.26
C ILE A 111 36.76 -4.16 -7.76
N CYS A 112 38.01 -4.35 -7.27
CA CYS A 112 38.32 -4.67 -5.87
C CYS A 112 38.77 -3.41 -5.13
N LEU A 113 38.11 -3.04 -4.05
CA LEU A 113 38.55 -1.95 -3.19
C LEU A 113 39.60 -2.44 -2.22
N MET A 114 40.71 -1.71 -2.08
CA MET A 114 41.80 -2.00 -1.13
C MET A 114 41.79 -1.05 0.06
N SER A 115 40.92 -0.05 0.06
CA SER A 115 40.74 0.92 1.15
C SER A 115 39.44 1.66 1.01
N ASP A 116 39.01 2.34 2.05
CA ASP A 116 37.95 3.32 1.95
C ASP A 116 38.27 4.40 0.92
N LEU A 117 37.25 4.83 0.18
CA LEU A 117 37.35 5.86 -0.85
C LEU A 117 36.46 7.07 -0.53
N THR A 118 36.87 8.23 -1.02
CA THR A 118 36.02 9.43 -1.04
C THR A 118 35.90 9.90 -2.48
N GLU A 119 34.72 9.68 -3.06
CA GLU A 119 34.48 10.01 -4.46
C GLU A 119 33.85 11.38 -4.61
N THR A 120 34.32 12.13 -5.60
CA THR A 120 33.79 13.43 -5.99
C THR A 120 33.19 13.43 -7.39
N LYS A 121 33.20 12.29 -8.05
CA LYS A 121 32.66 12.07 -9.39
C LYS A 121 31.79 10.84 -9.43
N SER A 122 30.76 10.87 -10.27
CA SER A 122 29.91 9.73 -10.57
C SER A 122 30.68 8.67 -11.36
N ALA A 123 30.59 7.43 -10.92
CA ALA A 123 31.03 6.28 -11.70
C ALA A 123 29.95 5.94 -12.72
N ARG A 124 30.27 5.98 -14.02
CA ARG A 124 29.29 5.81 -15.10
C ARG A 124 29.74 4.75 -16.07
N PHE A 125 28.84 3.84 -16.41
CA PHE A 125 29.09 2.86 -17.43
C PHE A 125 27.81 2.38 -18.13
N TRP A 126 28.02 1.83 -19.31
CA TRP A 126 26.99 1.24 -20.18
C TRP A 126 27.62 0.14 -21.02
N ASP A 127 26.76 -0.77 -21.54
CA ASP A 127 27.15 -1.86 -22.43
C ASP A 127 28.21 -2.81 -21.86
N LYS A 128 28.30 -2.92 -20.54
CA LYS A 128 29.16 -3.88 -19.85
C LYS A 128 28.58 -4.33 -18.52
N ASP A 129 29.02 -5.48 -18.06
CA ASP A 129 28.68 -6.08 -16.79
C ASP A 129 29.85 -5.89 -15.83
N LEU A 130 29.61 -5.25 -14.68
CA LEU A 130 30.67 -5.00 -13.68
C LEU A 130 30.25 -5.53 -12.31
N THR A 131 31.24 -6.08 -11.60
CA THR A 131 31.13 -6.35 -10.17
C THR A 131 32.03 -5.37 -9.43
N ILE A 132 31.53 -4.75 -8.37
CA ILE A 132 32.32 -3.96 -7.42
C ILE A 132 32.32 -4.73 -6.10
N ASP A 133 33.49 -5.28 -5.77
CA ASP A 133 33.79 -5.95 -4.51
C ASP A 133 34.45 -4.96 -3.55
N GLY A 134 33.70 -4.55 -2.54
CA GLY A 134 34.17 -3.60 -1.55
C GLY A 134 35.19 -4.18 -0.57
N GLN A 135 35.25 -5.49 -0.42
CA GLN A 135 36.10 -6.17 0.58
C GLN A 135 35.95 -5.59 1.99
N GLY A 136 34.70 -5.17 2.33
CA GLY A 136 34.39 -4.54 3.60
C GLY A 136 34.66 -3.04 3.67
N HIS A 137 35.10 -2.41 2.58
CA HIS A 137 35.40 -0.99 2.55
C HIS A 137 34.21 -0.12 2.20
N THR A 138 34.31 1.17 2.54
CA THR A 138 33.29 2.18 2.32
C THR A 138 33.69 3.16 1.22
N VAL A 139 32.76 3.47 0.34
CA VAL A 139 32.87 4.59 -0.60
C VAL A 139 31.98 5.73 -0.10
N PHE A 140 32.60 6.82 0.29
CA PHE A 140 31.93 8.03 0.75
C PHE A 140 31.70 9.00 -0.41
N ARG A 141 30.55 9.65 -0.42
CA ARG A 141 30.34 10.82 -1.27
C ARG A 141 31.10 12.00 -0.71
N GLY A 142 32.09 12.49 -1.47
CA GLY A 142 32.94 13.62 -1.10
C GLY A 142 32.23 14.97 -1.20
N ASP A 143 32.82 15.98 -0.52
CA ASP A 143 32.37 17.36 -0.66
C ASP A 143 32.64 17.88 -2.07
N GLY A 144 31.70 18.65 -2.61
CA GLY A 144 31.81 19.15 -3.98
C GLY A 144 31.63 18.10 -5.06
N PHE A 145 30.92 17.00 -4.74
CA PHE A 145 30.55 16.00 -5.73
C PHE A 145 30.00 16.64 -6.99
N GLU A 146 30.33 16.08 -8.13
CA GLU A 146 30.03 16.57 -9.47
C GLU A 146 28.60 17.15 -9.57
N LYS A 147 28.49 18.39 -10.04
CA LYS A 147 27.20 19.00 -10.31
C LYS A 147 26.81 18.70 -11.74
N ALA A 148 25.54 18.38 -11.97
CA ALA A 148 25.04 18.21 -13.31
C ALA A 148 25.25 19.50 -14.11
N GLN A 149 26.19 19.50 -15.05
CA GLN A 149 26.43 20.60 -15.99
C GLN A 149 25.57 20.44 -17.24
N ASP A 150 24.97 19.28 -17.45
CA ASP A 150 24.27 18.95 -18.68
C ASP A 150 22.76 19.19 -18.55
N LEU A 151 22.34 20.35 -19.01
CA LEU A 151 20.92 20.72 -19.12
C LEU A 151 20.13 19.76 -20.03
N ALA A 152 20.81 18.99 -20.91
CA ALA A 152 20.17 17.99 -21.75
C ALA A 152 19.63 16.80 -20.94
N ARG A 153 20.09 16.61 -19.71
CA ARG A 153 19.64 15.55 -18.79
C ARG A 153 18.51 15.99 -17.87
N GLY A 154 17.90 17.11 -18.11
CA GLY A 154 16.80 17.59 -17.28
C GLY A 154 17.21 18.12 -15.91
N GLY A 155 18.50 18.45 -15.69
CA GLY A 155 19.00 19.05 -14.45
C GLY A 155 19.12 18.10 -13.27
N TYR A 156 19.28 16.80 -13.49
CA TYR A 156 19.52 15.80 -12.44
C TYR A 156 20.94 15.93 -11.87
N HIS A 157 21.08 15.81 -10.56
CA HIS A 157 22.38 15.52 -9.96
C HIS A 157 22.76 14.08 -10.24
N PRO A 158 24.05 13.83 -10.54
CA PRO A 158 24.50 12.49 -10.79
C PRO A 158 24.41 11.63 -9.52
N ALA A 159 24.02 10.37 -9.71
CA ALA A 159 24.17 9.35 -8.66
C ALA A 159 25.65 9.07 -8.40
N MET A 160 25.97 8.44 -7.28
CA MET A 160 27.35 7.95 -7.04
C MET A 160 27.74 6.94 -8.12
N ILE A 161 26.79 6.04 -8.51
CA ILE A 161 26.96 5.10 -9.62
C ILE A 161 25.78 5.22 -10.57
N GLU A 162 26.06 5.47 -11.85
CA GLU A 162 25.04 5.48 -12.92
C GLU A 162 25.25 4.27 -13.83
N VAL A 163 24.21 3.44 -13.96
CA VAL A 163 24.22 2.19 -14.73
C VAL A 163 23.28 2.30 -15.92
N GLY A 164 23.73 1.85 -17.10
CA GLY A 164 22.95 2.02 -18.33
C GLY A 164 23.03 3.43 -18.87
N GLY A 165 22.85 3.58 -20.17
CA GLY A 165 23.29 4.74 -20.91
C GLY A 165 22.65 6.08 -20.54
N THR A 166 23.42 7.08 -20.90
CA THR A 166 23.03 8.49 -20.80
C THR A 166 22.72 9.11 -22.17
N ARG A 167 22.82 8.32 -23.24
CA ARG A 167 22.56 8.82 -24.59
C ARG A 167 21.09 8.67 -24.97
N PRO A 168 20.41 9.75 -25.33
CA PRO A 168 19.06 9.65 -25.89
C PRO A 168 19.08 8.81 -27.17
N GLY A 169 18.21 7.78 -27.24
CA GLY A 169 17.93 7.05 -28.48
C GLY A 169 18.60 5.70 -28.66
N GLU A 170 19.50 5.28 -27.78
CA GLU A 170 20.05 3.92 -27.80
C GLU A 170 19.59 3.17 -26.54
N ALA A 171 18.93 2.04 -26.72
CA ALA A 171 18.62 1.13 -25.61
C ALA A 171 19.94 0.48 -25.16
N GLN A 172 20.53 0.99 -24.11
CA GLN A 172 21.77 0.47 -23.55
C GLN A 172 21.43 -0.42 -22.35
N THR A 173 22.05 -1.57 -22.28
CA THR A 173 21.93 -2.53 -21.18
C THR A 173 23.26 -2.57 -20.44
N ALA A 174 23.19 -2.67 -19.11
CA ALA A 174 24.37 -2.85 -18.28
C ALA A 174 23.98 -3.65 -17.03
N SER A 175 24.94 -4.30 -16.39
CA SER A 175 24.72 -4.99 -15.14
C SER A 175 25.73 -4.52 -14.09
N LEU A 176 25.24 -4.26 -12.88
CA LEU A 176 26.04 -3.91 -11.72
C LEU A 176 25.78 -4.90 -10.59
N THR A 177 26.82 -5.57 -10.13
CA THR A 177 26.77 -6.30 -8.85
C THR A 177 27.60 -5.56 -7.83
N LEU A 178 27.02 -5.23 -6.68
CA LEU A 178 27.69 -4.70 -5.50
C LEU A 178 27.77 -5.81 -4.46
N THR A 179 28.95 -6.09 -3.95
CA THR A 179 29.16 -7.11 -2.93
C THR A 179 30.14 -6.62 -1.87
N ASP A 180 29.89 -6.96 -0.60
CA ASP A 180 30.74 -6.62 0.55
C ASP A 180 31.24 -5.16 0.56
N ILE A 181 30.35 -4.23 0.25
CA ILE A 181 30.63 -2.80 0.06
C ILE A 181 29.61 -1.92 0.80
N VAL A 182 30.10 -0.81 1.33
CA VAL A 182 29.22 0.24 1.84
C VAL A 182 29.29 1.46 0.90
N LEU A 183 28.18 1.87 0.35
CA LEU A 183 28.05 3.16 -0.33
C LEU A 183 27.34 4.15 0.61
N ASP A 184 28.08 5.15 1.07
CA ASP A 184 27.61 6.14 2.05
C ASP A 184 27.50 7.53 1.43
N ASP A 185 26.28 7.98 1.23
CA ASP A 185 26.00 9.31 0.65
C ASP A 185 26.18 10.45 1.67
N GLY A 186 26.41 10.12 2.96
CA GLY A 186 26.67 11.08 4.03
C GLY A 186 25.48 11.94 4.40
N GLY A 187 24.28 11.63 3.92
CA GLY A 187 23.09 12.45 4.12
C GLY A 187 23.18 13.85 3.49
N LYS A 188 24.07 14.03 2.52
CA LYS A 188 24.34 15.34 1.92
C LYS A 188 23.20 15.76 1.00
N THR A 189 22.62 16.90 1.31
CA THR A 189 21.57 17.55 0.53
C THR A 189 22.10 18.74 -0.27
N GLU A 190 23.40 18.98 -0.28
CA GLU A 190 24.00 20.10 -0.98
C GLU A 190 23.74 20.02 -2.49
N GLY A 191 23.05 21.03 -2.99
CA GLY A 191 22.69 21.11 -4.40
C GLY A 191 21.43 20.38 -4.79
N VAL A 192 20.77 19.69 -3.88
CA VAL A 192 19.43 19.13 -4.08
C VAL A 192 18.43 20.27 -4.01
N ASN A 193 17.88 20.67 -5.14
CA ASN A 193 16.87 21.70 -5.19
C ASN A 193 15.48 21.05 -5.11
N PHE A 194 14.92 20.99 -3.92
CA PHE A 194 13.57 20.46 -3.67
C PHE A 194 12.45 21.42 -4.10
N LYS A 195 12.75 22.52 -4.82
CA LYS A 195 11.71 23.41 -5.31
C LYS A 195 10.97 22.80 -6.46
N GLN A 196 9.68 22.76 -6.31
CA GLN A 196 8.72 22.28 -7.28
C GLN A 196 8.92 22.96 -8.63
N ALA A 197 8.98 22.15 -9.68
CA ALA A 197 8.65 22.65 -11.00
C ALA A 197 7.21 23.18 -10.93
N SER A 198 7.05 24.48 -11.12
CA SER A 198 5.76 25.14 -11.10
C SER A 198 4.80 24.43 -12.06
N THR A 199 3.69 23.93 -11.53
CA THR A 199 2.63 23.26 -12.30
C THR A 199 1.84 24.24 -13.19
N ASP A 200 2.16 25.52 -13.15
CA ASP A 200 1.46 26.57 -13.89
C ASP A 200 2.04 26.86 -15.29
N GLY A 201 3.03 26.07 -15.73
CA GLY A 201 3.64 26.20 -17.06
C GLY A 201 4.35 27.54 -17.32
N LYS A 202 4.49 28.40 -16.31
CA LYS A 202 5.19 29.68 -16.40
C LYS A 202 6.57 29.60 -15.76
N GLY A 203 7.45 28.93 -16.48
CA GLY A 203 8.85 29.23 -16.55
C GLY A 203 9.61 29.41 -15.24
N GLY A 204 9.96 28.38 -14.64
CA GLY A 204 11.14 28.23 -13.86
C GLY A 204 11.64 26.82 -14.14
N ASN A 205 12.54 26.68 -15.08
CA ASN A 205 13.29 25.44 -15.32
C ASN A 205 14.22 25.14 -14.13
N GLU A 206 13.72 25.19 -12.93
CA GLU A 206 14.41 24.60 -11.79
C GLU A 206 14.00 23.12 -11.79
N SER A 207 14.73 22.36 -12.56
CA SER A 207 14.59 20.91 -12.66
C SER A 207 14.72 20.29 -11.29
N LEU A 208 13.81 19.39 -11.00
CA LEU A 208 13.88 18.53 -9.83
C LEU A 208 15.20 17.79 -9.87
N VAL A 209 16.05 18.10 -8.93
CA VAL A 209 17.30 17.40 -8.75
C VAL A 209 16.97 16.04 -8.14
N GLN A 210 17.15 14.99 -8.89
CA GLN A 210 16.91 13.63 -8.45
C GLN A 210 18.25 12.97 -8.20
N ASP A 211 18.67 13.02 -6.96
CA ASP A 211 19.89 12.41 -6.49
C ASP A 211 19.61 10.99 -5.98
N ALA A 212 20.50 10.05 -6.26
CA ALA A 212 20.44 8.68 -5.78
C ALA A 212 21.87 8.18 -5.50
N ILE A 213 22.00 7.10 -4.74
CA ILE A 213 23.28 6.40 -4.60
C ILE A 213 23.55 5.62 -5.89
N VAL A 214 22.59 4.81 -6.35
CA VAL A 214 22.68 4.06 -7.60
C VAL A 214 21.47 4.39 -8.47
N ALA A 215 21.68 4.72 -9.73
CA ALA A 215 20.56 5.05 -10.62
C ALA A 215 20.72 4.54 -12.04
N THR A 216 19.56 4.27 -12.67
CA THR A 216 19.40 4.28 -14.13
C THR A 216 18.49 5.45 -14.50
N TYR A 217 18.93 6.31 -15.39
CA TYR A 217 18.12 7.44 -15.86
C TYR A 217 17.51 7.19 -17.24
N ASN A 218 18.24 6.48 -18.10
CA ASN A 218 17.80 6.09 -19.42
C ASN A 218 18.32 4.68 -19.71
N GLY A 219 17.50 3.83 -20.30
CA GLY A 219 17.91 2.48 -20.63
C GLY A 219 17.43 1.46 -19.58
N THR A 220 17.98 0.27 -19.67
CA THR A 220 17.69 -0.85 -18.76
C THR A 220 18.97 -1.29 -18.06
N ALA A 221 18.88 -1.57 -16.77
CA ALA A 221 20.00 -2.12 -16.01
C ALA A 221 19.54 -3.28 -15.15
N GLU A 222 20.42 -4.24 -14.95
CA GLU A 222 20.30 -5.20 -13.87
C GLU A 222 21.21 -4.74 -12.72
N ILE A 223 20.63 -4.43 -11.57
CA ILE A 223 21.37 -4.03 -10.37
C ILE A 223 21.18 -5.10 -9.31
N ILE A 224 22.28 -5.64 -8.82
CA ILE A 224 22.30 -6.65 -7.77
C ILE A 224 23.04 -6.08 -6.56
N LEU A 225 22.32 -5.95 -5.45
CA LEU A 225 22.91 -5.76 -4.13
C LEU A 225 23.09 -7.14 -3.53
N ALA A 226 24.30 -7.69 -3.66
CA ALA A 226 24.66 -9.00 -3.13
C ALA A 226 24.98 -8.92 -1.62
N SER A 227 25.27 -10.05 -1.02
CA SER A 227 25.57 -10.14 0.41
C SER A 227 26.66 -9.14 0.82
N GLY A 228 26.46 -8.47 1.95
CA GLY A 228 27.36 -7.45 2.48
C GLY A 228 27.26 -6.08 1.79
N ALA A 229 26.47 -5.94 0.71
CA ALA A 229 26.23 -4.63 0.10
C ALA A 229 25.29 -3.79 0.96
N THR A 230 25.73 -2.59 1.33
CA THR A 230 24.95 -1.63 2.11
C THR A 230 24.90 -0.28 1.41
N LEU A 231 23.69 0.24 1.14
CA LEU A 231 23.48 1.61 0.71
C LEU A 231 22.92 2.41 1.88
N ARG A 232 23.61 3.48 2.28
CA ARG A 232 23.16 4.23 3.46
C ARG A 232 23.28 5.74 3.34
N ASN A 233 22.58 6.42 4.25
CA ASN A 233 22.66 7.87 4.42
C ASN A 233 22.33 8.65 3.14
N PHE A 234 21.37 8.16 2.32
CA PHE A 234 21.03 8.85 1.09
C PHE A 234 20.35 10.20 1.37
N GLY A 235 20.99 11.27 0.91
CA GLY A 235 20.51 12.66 1.05
C GLY A 235 19.51 13.06 -0.02
N GLY A 236 19.48 12.34 -1.12
CA GLY A 236 18.66 12.61 -2.29
C GLY A 236 17.25 12.02 -2.27
N MET A 237 16.68 11.80 -3.45
CA MET A 237 15.32 11.28 -3.62
C MET A 237 15.22 9.78 -3.34
N SER A 238 16.30 9.02 -3.54
CA SER A 238 16.32 7.57 -3.42
C SER A 238 17.70 7.04 -3.08
N ALA A 239 17.80 5.84 -2.51
CA ALA A 239 19.05 5.09 -2.52
C ALA A 239 19.23 4.43 -3.88
N VAL A 240 18.19 3.78 -4.42
CA VAL A 240 18.20 3.23 -5.78
C VAL A 240 17.04 3.78 -6.58
N ARG A 241 17.33 4.25 -7.80
CA ARG A 241 16.33 4.67 -8.77
C ARG A 241 16.45 3.88 -10.06
N LEU A 242 15.37 3.23 -10.47
CA LEU A 242 15.29 2.50 -11.73
C LEU A 242 14.28 3.14 -12.67
N SER A 243 14.74 3.58 -13.86
CA SER A 243 13.85 3.94 -14.96
C SER A 243 13.39 2.73 -15.78
N GLY A 244 14.14 1.64 -15.73
CA GLY A 244 13.83 0.35 -16.36
C GLY A 244 14.87 -0.70 -15.98
N GLY A 245 14.53 -1.98 -16.17
CA GLY A 245 15.37 -3.11 -15.80
C GLY A 245 15.02 -3.69 -14.43
N ASP A 246 15.97 -4.32 -13.78
CA ASP A 246 15.71 -5.13 -12.59
C ASP A 246 16.65 -4.72 -11.44
N LEU A 247 16.09 -4.63 -10.23
CA LEU A 247 16.84 -4.53 -8.99
C LEU A 247 16.63 -5.80 -8.17
N VAL A 248 17.73 -6.39 -7.73
CA VAL A 248 17.72 -7.52 -6.80
C VAL A 248 18.48 -7.14 -5.53
N MET A 249 17.83 -7.32 -4.40
CA MET A 249 18.49 -7.32 -3.09
C MET A 249 18.58 -8.77 -2.61
N GLU A 250 19.80 -9.31 -2.59
CA GLU A 250 20.06 -10.67 -2.11
C GLU A 250 20.18 -10.71 -0.58
N ASP A 251 20.14 -11.92 -0.02
CA ASP A 251 20.35 -12.17 1.41
C ASP A 251 21.60 -11.45 1.95
N GLY A 252 21.46 -10.76 3.06
CA GLY A 252 22.52 -9.98 3.70
C GLY A 252 22.79 -8.61 3.07
N SER A 253 22.03 -8.18 2.07
CA SER A 253 22.08 -6.82 1.54
C SER A 253 21.19 -5.86 2.32
N GLN A 254 21.56 -4.58 2.35
CA GLN A 254 20.90 -3.58 3.18
C GLN A 254 20.72 -2.22 2.50
N ILE A 255 19.55 -1.58 2.71
CA ILE A 255 19.39 -0.15 2.46
C ILE A 255 18.91 0.48 3.77
N CYS A 256 19.68 1.44 4.31
CA CYS A 256 19.34 2.08 5.57
C CYS A 256 19.75 3.56 5.59
N ASP A 257 19.16 4.30 6.52
CA ASP A 257 19.51 5.69 6.76
C ASP A 257 19.97 5.80 8.21
N ASP A 258 21.20 5.41 8.42
CA ASP A 258 21.78 5.17 9.74
C ASP A 258 21.95 6.44 10.55
N THR A 259 21.69 7.61 10.01
CA THR A 259 22.02 8.84 10.65
C THR A 259 20.94 9.90 10.68
N ASN A 260 21.11 10.66 11.64
CA ASN A 260 20.71 12.03 11.94
C ASN A 260 20.76 13.03 10.77
N GLY A 261 21.37 12.70 9.62
CA GLY A 261 21.57 13.61 8.50
C GLY A 261 20.31 13.97 7.72
N VAL A 262 19.38 13.05 7.64
CA VAL A 262 18.12 13.27 6.91
C VAL A 262 17.12 14.14 7.69
N ALA A 263 17.47 14.51 8.91
CA ALA A 263 16.63 15.36 9.77
C ALA A 263 16.25 16.71 9.14
N ASP A 264 16.96 17.18 8.16
CA ASP A 264 16.71 18.49 7.55
C ASP A 264 15.85 18.47 6.29
N ARG A 265 15.46 17.29 5.76
CA ARG A 265 14.44 17.22 4.70
C ARG A 265 13.09 17.81 5.13
N THR A 266 12.87 17.95 6.44
CA THR A 266 11.62 18.45 7.01
C THR A 266 11.57 19.96 7.18
N LYS A 267 12.69 20.68 7.06
CA LYS A 267 12.74 22.11 7.36
C LYS A 267 12.38 23.02 6.20
N GLU A 268 12.58 22.58 4.99
CA GLU A 268 12.10 23.33 3.84
C GLU A 268 10.66 22.92 3.54
N LYS A 269 9.72 23.82 3.79
CA LYS A 269 8.31 23.73 3.42
C LYS A 269 8.16 23.65 1.89
N GLY A 270 8.48 22.56 1.32
CA GLY A 270 8.34 22.30 -0.10
C GLY A 270 8.20 20.81 -0.28
N ASP A 271 7.05 20.38 -0.44
CA ASP A 271 6.37 19.28 -1.09
C ASP A 271 7.15 18.02 -1.60
N TYR A 272 8.38 17.75 -1.15
CA TYR A 272 9.18 16.66 -1.71
C TYR A 272 9.73 15.74 -0.63
N GLY A 273 8.91 14.78 -0.24
CA GLY A 273 9.43 13.59 0.41
C GLY A 273 10.31 12.80 -0.58
N ALA A 274 11.30 12.08 -0.08
CA ALA A 274 11.99 11.08 -0.87
C ALA A 274 10.98 10.23 -1.64
N ALA A 275 11.24 9.95 -2.91
CA ALA A 275 10.36 9.07 -3.68
C ALA A 275 10.26 7.72 -2.97
N GLY A 276 11.41 7.19 -2.52
CA GLY A 276 11.54 5.97 -1.73
C GLY A 276 13.00 5.54 -1.68
N ALA A 277 13.39 4.73 -0.70
CA ALA A 277 14.72 4.12 -0.74
C ALA A 277 14.93 3.39 -2.06
N VAL A 278 13.92 2.66 -2.50
CA VAL A 278 13.83 2.05 -3.83
C VAL A 278 12.71 2.75 -4.61
N TRP A 279 13.07 3.40 -5.72
CA TRP A 279 12.12 4.03 -6.62
C TRP A 279 12.15 3.35 -7.99
N ILE A 280 11.08 2.66 -8.34
CA ILE A 280 10.89 1.97 -9.61
C ILE A 280 9.91 2.75 -10.46
N GLN A 281 10.36 3.24 -11.62
CA GLN A 281 9.52 3.87 -12.63
C GLN A 281 9.14 2.91 -13.77
N GLY A 282 9.85 1.80 -13.87
CA GLY A 282 9.63 0.70 -14.79
C GLY A 282 10.55 -0.46 -14.46
N GLY A 283 10.20 -1.69 -14.88
CA GLY A 283 10.96 -2.88 -14.57
C GLY A 283 10.53 -3.57 -13.26
N SER A 284 11.44 -4.27 -12.59
CA SER A 284 11.12 -5.05 -11.40
C SER A 284 12.07 -4.81 -10.23
N PHE A 285 11.54 -5.00 -9.03
CA PHE A 285 12.29 -5.07 -7.79
C PHE A 285 12.05 -6.41 -7.11
N ARG A 286 13.12 -7.11 -6.76
CA ARG A 286 13.06 -8.33 -5.96
C ARG A 286 13.94 -8.21 -4.72
N MET A 287 13.35 -8.39 -3.57
CA MET A 287 14.01 -8.40 -2.28
C MET A 287 13.94 -9.81 -1.71
N GLU A 288 15.07 -10.46 -1.58
CA GLU A 288 15.15 -11.83 -1.08
C GLU A 288 15.00 -11.89 0.45
N ALA A 289 14.72 -13.08 0.97
CA ALA A 289 14.73 -13.33 2.40
C ALA A 289 16.12 -13.02 2.97
N GLY A 290 16.16 -12.27 4.09
CA GLY A 290 17.40 -11.80 4.72
C GLY A 290 17.92 -10.47 4.20
N ALA A 291 17.39 -9.93 3.10
CA ALA A 291 17.61 -8.54 2.72
C ALA A 291 16.80 -7.58 3.61
N GLU A 292 17.31 -6.37 3.83
CA GLU A 292 16.69 -5.41 4.75
C GLU A 292 16.62 -3.99 4.18
N ILE A 293 15.45 -3.34 4.40
CA ILE A 293 15.28 -1.89 4.24
C ILE A 293 14.81 -1.35 5.59
N SER A 294 15.66 -0.56 6.27
CA SER A 294 15.36 -0.18 7.65
C SER A 294 15.90 1.17 8.08
N HIS A 295 15.47 1.60 9.27
CA HIS A 295 15.97 2.79 9.97
C HIS A 295 15.91 4.06 9.12
N MET A 296 14.78 4.31 8.46
CA MET A 296 14.66 5.39 7.50
C MET A 296 13.58 6.40 7.84
N ARG A 297 13.70 7.58 7.24
CA ARG A 297 12.60 8.53 7.13
C ARG A 297 12.13 8.58 5.68
N GLY A 298 10.83 8.53 5.49
CA GLY A 298 10.26 8.57 4.15
C GLY A 298 9.58 7.27 3.75
N ARG A 299 9.75 6.86 2.51
CA ARG A 299 9.20 5.61 1.98
C ARG A 299 10.31 4.59 1.81
N ALA A 300 10.00 3.30 2.02
CA ALA A 300 10.92 2.23 1.67
C ALA A 300 10.84 1.92 0.17
N VAL A 301 9.66 1.55 -0.33
CA VAL A 301 9.47 1.17 -1.74
C VAL A 301 8.42 2.07 -2.39
N TYR A 302 8.78 2.68 -3.50
CA TYR A 302 7.89 3.46 -4.35
C TYR A 302 7.87 2.89 -5.76
N LEU A 303 6.71 2.40 -6.17
CA LEU A 303 6.45 1.92 -7.52
C LEU A 303 5.61 2.96 -8.25
N ASP A 304 6.18 3.54 -9.29
CA ASP A 304 5.49 4.42 -10.24
C ASP A 304 5.32 3.68 -11.58
N GLY A 305 4.68 2.53 -11.53
CA GLY A 305 4.66 1.45 -12.49
C GLY A 305 5.59 0.29 -12.10
N GLY A 306 5.68 -0.74 -12.93
CA GLY A 306 6.53 -1.90 -12.69
C GLY A 306 6.03 -2.82 -11.56
N SER A 307 6.93 -3.67 -11.05
CA SER A 307 6.56 -4.68 -10.05
C SER A 307 7.58 -4.78 -8.91
N ALA A 308 7.12 -5.23 -7.73
CA ALA A 308 7.98 -5.58 -6.61
C ALA A 308 7.57 -6.91 -5.99
N GLU A 309 8.56 -7.73 -5.65
CA GLU A 309 8.43 -8.90 -4.79
C GLU A 309 9.31 -8.71 -3.55
N ILE A 310 8.68 -8.66 -2.38
CA ILE A 310 9.32 -8.33 -1.10
C ILE A 310 9.36 -9.57 -0.23
N GLY A 311 10.51 -10.24 -0.18
CA GLY A 311 10.77 -11.43 0.64
C GLY A 311 11.58 -11.15 1.89
N GLY A 312 12.18 -9.98 1.99
CA GLY A 312 12.98 -9.52 3.11
C GLY A 312 12.18 -8.72 4.15
N SER A 313 12.89 -7.94 4.95
CA SER A 313 12.32 -7.14 6.03
C SER A 313 12.32 -5.65 5.71
N ILE A 314 11.15 -5.00 5.85
CA ILE A 314 11.02 -3.55 5.88
C ILE A 314 10.67 -3.15 7.30
N SER A 315 11.56 -2.40 7.98
CA SER A 315 11.38 -2.10 9.40
C SER A 315 11.82 -0.69 9.80
N ASP A 316 11.28 -0.21 10.91
CA ASP A 316 11.66 1.07 11.52
C ASP A 316 11.62 2.28 10.56
N ILE A 317 10.62 2.32 9.71
CA ILE A 317 10.39 3.45 8.83
C ILE A 317 9.54 4.50 9.56
N ARG A 318 9.98 5.75 9.53
CA ARG A 318 9.24 6.89 10.07
C ARG A 318 8.78 7.80 8.95
N SER A 319 7.49 8.08 8.89
CA SER A 319 6.95 9.10 8.02
C SER A 319 6.62 10.35 8.82
N ASP A 320 7.20 11.47 8.46
CA ASP A 320 6.97 12.76 9.13
C ASP A 320 5.67 13.40 8.64
N LYS A 321 5.06 14.25 9.48
CA LYS A 321 3.79 14.95 9.15
C LYS A 321 3.90 15.91 7.97
N ASP A 322 5.11 16.36 7.67
CA ASP A 322 5.39 17.34 6.62
C ASP A 322 5.74 16.66 5.28
N MET A 323 5.69 15.33 5.21
CA MET A 323 5.86 14.62 3.95
C MET A 323 4.69 14.89 3.01
N TRP A 324 5.01 15.17 1.77
CA TRP A 324 4.01 15.43 0.74
C TRP A 324 3.01 14.27 0.62
N GLN A 325 1.73 14.62 0.42
CA GLN A 325 0.60 13.67 0.40
C GLN A 325 0.40 12.88 1.71
N GLY A 326 0.70 13.48 2.86
CA GLY A 326 0.34 12.90 4.14
C GLY A 326 1.12 11.63 4.51
N GLY A 327 2.30 11.41 3.96
CA GLY A 327 3.11 10.24 4.28
C GLY A 327 2.55 8.93 3.72
N ALA A 328 1.91 8.98 2.55
CA ALA A 328 1.32 7.82 1.90
C ALA A 328 2.37 6.74 1.58
N GLY A 329 2.09 5.50 1.98
CA GLY A 329 2.87 4.33 1.65
C GLY A 329 4.27 4.29 2.26
N ALA A 330 4.41 4.52 3.58
CA ALA A 330 5.71 4.52 4.23
C ALA A 330 6.53 3.26 3.98
N ALA A 331 5.91 2.08 3.99
CA ALA A 331 6.58 0.85 3.59
C ALA A 331 6.50 0.64 2.07
N VAL A 332 5.27 0.67 1.52
CA VAL A 332 5.06 0.40 0.09
C VAL A 332 4.03 1.38 -0.48
N HIS A 333 4.43 2.12 -1.49
CA HIS A 333 3.54 2.98 -2.26
C HIS A 333 3.49 2.50 -3.72
N VAL A 334 2.29 2.17 -4.20
CA VAL A 334 2.08 1.63 -5.55
C VAL A 334 1.20 2.56 -6.36
N ARG A 335 1.66 2.95 -7.54
CA ARG A 335 0.95 3.80 -8.50
C ARG A 335 1.06 3.27 -9.93
N ASN A 336 0.27 3.89 -10.82
CA ASN A 336 0.38 3.71 -12.27
C ASN A 336 0.39 2.25 -12.72
N GLU A 337 -0.60 1.47 -12.22
CA GLU A 337 -0.78 0.05 -12.52
C GLU A 337 0.38 -0.84 -12.05
N GLY A 338 1.21 -0.34 -11.13
CA GLY A 338 2.23 -1.14 -10.48
C GLY A 338 1.65 -2.25 -9.63
N THR A 339 2.46 -3.27 -9.36
CA THR A 339 2.08 -4.41 -8.51
C THR A 339 3.14 -4.68 -7.46
N ALA A 340 2.73 -4.88 -6.21
CA ALA A 340 3.63 -5.28 -5.13
C ALA A 340 3.13 -6.54 -4.44
N VAL A 341 4.05 -7.47 -4.17
CA VAL A 341 3.78 -8.71 -3.46
C VAL A 341 4.71 -8.81 -2.25
N LEU A 342 4.12 -8.90 -1.06
CA LEU A 342 4.83 -9.30 0.15
C LEU A 342 4.83 -10.84 0.19
N SER A 343 5.98 -11.44 -0.11
CA SER A 343 6.11 -12.89 -0.26
C SER A 343 6.11 -13.61 1.10
N GLN A 344 6.14 -14.93 1.10
CA GLN A 344 5.96 -15.74 2.30
C GLN A 344 6.94 -15.40 3.45
N SER A 345 8.17 -15.06 3.12
CA SER A 345 9.20 -14.65 4.09
C SER A 345 9.19 -13.15 4.38
N GLY A 346 8.42 -12.38 3.61
CA GLY A 346 8.40 -10.93 3.69
C GLY A 346 7.76 -10.42 4.97
N SER A 347 8.35 -9.38 5.54
CA SER A 347 7.82 -8.75 6.74
C SER A 347 7.90 -7.21 6.69
N ILE A 348 6.84 -6.57 7.21
CA ILE A 348 6.76 -5.12 7.41
C ILE A 348 6.50 -4.86 8.89
N LYS A 349 7.45 -4.24 9.60
CA LYS A 349 7.39 -4.11 11.07
C LYS A 349 7.73 -2.72 11.57
N GLY A 350 7.05 -2.29 12.63
CA GLY A 350 7.44 -1.09 13.37
C GLY A 350 7.32 0.22 12.58
N ILE A 351 6.50 0.27 11.54
CA ILE A 351 6.29 1.49 10.76
C ILE A 351 5.52 2.50 11.62
N ALA A 352 6.03 3.71 11.71
CA ALA A 352 5.44 4.75 12.54
C ALA A 352 5.28 6.08 11.79
N GLY A 353 4.10 6.68 11.88
CA GLY A 353 3.82 8.03 11.39
C GLY A 353 3.49 9.01 12.49
N GLU A 354 3.75 10.27 12.26
CA GLU A 354 3.42 11.36 13.20
C GLU A 354 1.98 11.90 13.03
N SER A 355 1.32 11.56 11.92
CA SER A 355 -0.02 12.03 11.58
C SER A 355 -1.02 10.89 11.52
N THR A 356 -2.29 11.20 11.72
CA THR A 356 -3.41 10.25 11.58
C THR A 356 -3.73 9.90 10.11
N GLU A 357 -3.04 10.51 9.18
CA GLU A 357 -3.23 10.32 7.72
C GLU A 357 -2.11 9.53 7.07
N HIS A 358 -1.09 9.16 7.83
CA HIS A 358 0.00 8.31 7.33
C HIS A 358 -0.48 6.90 7.05
N THR A 359 0.13 6.28 6.05
CA THR A 359 -0.20 4.93 5.63
C THR A 359 1.04 4.06 5.55
N VAL A 360 0.89 2.81 5.95
CA VAL A 360 1.96 1.79 5.82
C VAL A 360 2.06 1.34 4.37
N ILE A 361 0.92 1.00 3.79
CA ILE A 361 0.78 0.59 2.40
C ILE A 361 -0.27 1.48 1.76
N ASP A 362 0.04 2.02 0.61
CA ASP A 362 -0.89 2.83 -0.18
C ASP A 362 -0.87 2.39 -1.64
N THR A 363 -2.05 2.12 -2.18
CA THR A 363 -2.20 1.78 -3.59
C THR A 363 -3.08 2.81 -4.28
N VAL A 364 -2.52 3.51 -5.26
CA VAL A 364 -3.24 4.48 -6.08
C VAL A 364 -3.13 4.05 -7.54
N ILE A 365 -4.16 3.40 -8.07
CA ILE A 365 -4.10 2.77 -9.38
C ILE A 365 -2.97 1.72 -9.41
N GLY A 366 -3.07 0.73 -8.50
CA GLY A 366 -2.10 -0.36 -8.39
C GLY A 366 -2.58 -1.43 -7.42
N ASP A 367 -1.92 -2.57 -7.42
CA ASP A 367 -2.31 -3.75 -6.66
C ASP A 367 -1.27 -4.11 -5.59
N PHE A 368 -1.73 -4.64 -4.46
CA PHE A 368 -0.88 -5.18 -3.41
C PHE A 368 -1.40 -6.54 -2.93
N GLU A 369 -0.48 -7.47 -2.77
CA GLU A 369 -0.77 -8.78 -2.19
C GLU A 369 0.18 -9.09 -1.02
N ALA A 370 -0.36 -9.48 0.13
CA ALA A 370 0.36 -10.14 1.21
C ALA A 370 0.03 -11.64 1.15
N VAL A 371 1.00 -12.48 0.76
CA VAL A 371 0.76 -13.91 0.61
C VAL A 371 0.74 -14.63 1.96
N SER A 372 0.26 -15.86 1.99
CA SER A 372 0.27 -16.70 3.20
C SER A 372 1.68 -16.87 3.76
N GLY A 373 1.84 -16.61 5.05
CA GLY A 373 3.12 -16.66 5.75
C GLY A 373 3.80 -15.29 5.89
N SER A 374 3.44 -14.30 5.08
CA SER A 374 3.93 -12.92 5.26
C SER A 374 3.38 -12.26 6.52
N GLU A 375 4.07 -11.24 7.03
CA GLU A 375 3.72 -10.55 8.28
C GLU A 375 3.75 -9.03 8.13
N ILE A 376 2.72 -8.37 8.64
CA ILE A 376 2.68 -6.91 8.86
C ILE A 376 2.33 -6.68 10.32
N SER A 377 3.27 -6.16 11.12
CA SER A 377 3.03 -6.09 12.55
C SER A 377 3.63 -4.86 13.24
N GLY A 378 3.04 -4.49 14.40
CA GLY A 378 3.54 -3.40 15.23
C GLY A 378 3.49 -2.01 14.56
N CYS A 379 2.74 -1.86 13.49
CA CYS A 379 2.63 -0.59 12.75
C CYS A 379 1.65 0.36 13.43
N ARG A 380 1.89 1.68 13.29
CA ARG A 380 1.03 2.72 13.91
C ARG A 380 0.23 3.53 12.90
N ASP A 381 0.18 3.08 11.66
CA ASP A 381 -0.42 3.81 10.57
C ASP A 381 -1.52 3.03 9.86
N ILE A 382 -2.14 3.67 8.90
CA ILE A 382 -3.30 3.16 8.18
C ILE A 382 -2.83 2.43 6.92
N MET A 383 -3.46 1.30 6.63
CA MET A 383 -3.36 0.68 5.31
C MET A 383 -4.49 1.21 4.43
N VAL A 384 -4.15 1.70 3.24
CA VAL A 384 -5.11 2.29 2.31
C VAL A 384 -5.02 1.64 0.95
N ALA A 385 -6.17 1.31 0.41
CA ALA A 385 -6.31 1.00 -1.01
C ALA A 385 -7.27 2.03 -1.63
N SER A 386 -6.81 2.75 -2.63
CA SER A 386 -7.62 3.77 -3.30
C SER A 386 -7.43 3.76 -4.81
N ALA A 387 -8.48 4.16 -5.53
CA ALA A 387 -8.44 4.43 -6.95
C ALA A 387 -8.97 5.83 -7.23
N ASN A 388 -8.26 6.61 -8.01
CA ASN A 388 -8.65 7.98 -8.34
C ASN A 388 -9.52 8.10 -9.58
N ASP A 389 -9.72 7.04 -10.33
CA ASP A 389 -10.50 7.08 -11.56
C ASP A 389 -11.99 6.81 -11.27
N GLN A 390 -12.72 7.89 -11.03
CA GLN A 390 -14.18 7.85 -11.03
C GLN A 390 -14.67 7.50 -12.44
N GLY A 391 -14.97 6.23 -12.69
CA GLY A 391 -15.70 5.81 -13.89
C GLY A 391 -15.02 4.80 -14.79
N LYS A 392 -13.90 4.22 -14.41
CA LYS A 392 -13.36 3.04 -15.09
C LYS A 392 -13.69 1.76 -14.32
N ASP A 393 -13.99 0.70 -15.06
CA ASP A 393 -14.29 -0.65 -14.53
C ASP A 393 -13.08 -1.33 -13.85
N TYR A 394 -11.96 -0.61 -13.71
CA TYR A 394 -10.75 -1.13 -13.09
C TYR A 394 -10.88 -1.08 -11.56
N VAL A 395 -10.95 -2.23 -10.95
CA VAL A 395 -11.01 -2.39 -9.50
C VAL A 395 -9.60 -2.72 -8.99
N HIS A 396 -8.98 -1.75 -8.34
CA HIS A 396 -7.71 -2.00 -7.64
C HIS A 396 -7.94 -3.00 -6.51
N LYS A 397 -6.94 -3.85 -6.29
CA LYS A 397 -7.05 -4.95 -5.35
C LYS A 397 -5.97 -4.88 -4.29
N MET A 398 -6.40 -5.14 -3.07
CA MET A 398 -5.51 -5.48 -1.97
C MET A 398 -5.92 -6.86 -1.46
N LEU A 399 -5.06 -7.86 -1.67
CA LEU A 399 -5.29 -9.24 -1.24
C LEU A 399 -4.42 -9.56 -0.03
N LEU A 400 -5.04 -9.90 1.08
CA LEU A 400 -4.38 -10.11 2.36
C LEU A 400 -4.57 -11.58 2.79
N ASN A 401 -3.59 -12.41 2.48
CA ASN A 401 -3.49 -13.81 2.89
C ASN A 401 -2.46 -14.04 4.02
N GLY A 402 -1.70 -13.00 4.37
CA GLY A 402 -0.72 -12.99 5.45
C GLY A 402 -1.32 -12.62 6.82
N LEU A 403 -0.45 -12.47 7.80
CA LEU A 403 -0.77 -12.01 9.16
C LEU A 403 -0.64 -10.49 9.26
N ILE A 404 -1.67 -9.83 9.79
CA ILE A 404 -1.63 -8.44 10.21
C ILE A 404 -1.90 -8.42 11.71
N SER A 405 -0.91 -8.00 12.51
CA SER A 405 -1.05 -8.06 13.96
C SER A 405 -0.50 -6.84 14.70
N ASP A 406 -1.05 -6.61 15.88
CA ASP A 406 -0.55 -5.65 16.86
C ASP A 406 -0.37 -4.22 16.32
N CYS A 407 -1.12 -3.88 15.29
CA CYS A 407 -1.12 -2.55 14.70
C CYS A 407 -2.06 -1.61 15.46
N THR A 408 -1.65 -0.35 15.62
CA THR A 408 -2.46 0.66 16.31
C THR A 408 -2.64 1.90 15.45
N THR A 409 -3.85 2.47 15.42
CA THR A 409 -4.12 3.69 14.66
C THR A 409 -5.14 4.58 15.38
N LYS A 410 -4.99 5.88 15.18
CA LYS A 410 -6.01 6.87 15.56
C LYS A 410 -7.11 6.99 14.51
N GLY A 411 -6.89 6.46 13.32
CA GLY A 411 -7.85 6.35 12.23
C GLY A 411 -8.51 4.99 12.16
N SER A 412 -8.68 4.47 10.96
CA SER A 412 -9.02 3.08 10.67
C SER A 412 -7.79 2.35 10.19
N LEU A 413 -7.64 1.08 10.55
CA LEU A 413 -6.50 0.28 10.11
C LEU A 413 -6.49 0.12 8.59
N MET A 414 -7.65 -0.14 8.00
CA MET A 414 -7.80 -0.24 6.56
C MET A 414 -8.87 0.71 6.07
N ARG A 415 -8.59 1.39 4.95
CA ARG A 415 -9.54 2.26 4.24
C ARG A 415 -9.57 1.90 2.77
N SER A 416 -10.73 2.00 2.17
CA SER A 416 -10.91 1.72 0.76
C SER A 416 -11.82 2.77 0.11
N TRP A 417 -11.37 3.27 -1.06
CA TRP A 417 -12.14 4.11 -1.96
C TRP A 417 -12.03 3.56 -3.38
N TYR A 418 -13.14 3.16 -3.97
CA TYR A 418 -13.18 2.59 -5.33
C TYR A 418 -12.23 1.39 -5.52
N ALA A 419 -12.02 0.61 -4.47
CA ALA A 419 -11.09 -0.51 -4.46
C ALA A 419 -11.69 -1.72 -3.76
N GLU A 420 -11.13 -2.89 -4.02
CA GLU A 420 -11.47 -4.14 -3.35
C GLU A 420 -10.37 -4.53 -2.37
N ILE A 421 -10.75 -4.75 -1.11
CA ILE A 421 -9.87 -5.37 -0.12
C ILE A 421 -10.42 -6.76 0.19
N THR A 422 -9.61 -7.77 0.00
CA THR A 422 -9.91 -9.15 0.33
C THR A 422 -9.04 -9.63 1.48
N VAL A 423 -9.64 -10.01 2.59
CA VAL A 423 -8.99 -10.84 3.61
C VAL A 423 -9.22 -12.28 3.18
N GLY A 424 -8.19 -12.88 2.57
CA GLY A 424 -8.29 -14.19 1.95
C GLY A 424 -8.33 -15.35 2.97
N PRO A 425 -8.47 -16.59 2.53
CA PRO A 425 -8.75 -17.73 3.44
C PRO A 425 -7.67 -17.98 4.50
N THR A 426 -6.42 -17.65 4.23
CA THR A 426 -5.32 -17.77 5.19
C THR A 426 -5.02 -16.44 5.90
N GLY A 427 -5.67 -15.35 5.47
CA GLY A 427 -5.47 -14.00 6.00
C GLY A 427 -5.95 -13.89 7.45
N GLN A 428 -5.16 -13.22 8.28
CA GLN A 428 -5.47 -13.00 9.69
C GLN A 428 -5.24 -11.55 10.07
N VAL A 429 -6.20 -10.95 10.76
CA VAL A 429 -6.09 -9.62 11.35
C VAL A 429 -6.35 -9.75 12.85
N SER A 430 -5.33 -9.55 13.68
CA SER A 430 -5.45 -9.82 15.12
C SER A 430 -4.67 -8.84 15.99
N GLY A 431 -5.14 -8.64 17.24
CA GLY A 431 -4.47 -7.77 18.21
C GLY A 431 -4.44 -6.28 17.83
N CYS A 432 -5.07 -5.88 16.75
CA CYS A 432 -5.02 -4.52 16.24
C CYS A 432 -6.00 -3.60 16.99
N THR A 433 -5.63 -2.32 17.10
CA THR A 433 -6.46 -1.30 17.76
C THR A 433 -6.69 -0.10 16.85
N ALA A 434 -7.96 0.23 16.61
CA ALA A 434 -8.36 1.43 15.86
C ALA A 434 -9.32 2.29 16.69
N THR A 435 -8.98 3.54 16.91
CA THR A 435 -9.80 4.47 17.72
C THR A 435 -10.62 5.44 16.89
N GLY A 436 -10.43 5.45 15.57
CA GLY A 436 -11.13 6.33 14.65
C GLY A 436 -12.62 6.03 14.47
N ALA A 437 -13.35 7.00 13.96
CA ALA A 437 -14.79 6.92 13.79
C ALA A 437 -15.22 5.86 12.75
N GLY A 438 -14.34 5.47 11.84
CA GLY A 438 -14.58 4.45 10.80
C GLY A 438 -14.39 3.00 11.28
N GLY A 439 -14.02 2.77 12.54
CA GLY A 439 -13.72 1.42 13.03
C GLY A 439 -12.39 0.86 12.52
N LEU A 440 -12.23 -0.47 12.59
CA LEU A 440 -10.99 -1.13 12.16
C LEU A 440 -10.87 -1.13 10.64
N LEU A 441 -11.88 -1.63 9.93
CA LEU A 441 -11.96 -1.67 8.48
C LEU A 441 -13.06 -0.72 8.00
N TYR A 442 -12.73 0.20 7.13
CA TYR A 442 -13.62 1.25 6.64
C TYR A 442 -13.69 1.27 5.12
N THR A 443 -14.90 1.17 4.58
CA THR A 443 -15.12 1.35 3.15
C THR A 443 -15.90 2.61 2.86
N ASN A 444 -15.62 3.21 1.72
CA ASN A 444 -16.38 4.34 1.20
C ASN A 444 -16.43 4.29 -0.33
N ASN A 445 -17.42 4.98 -0.93
CA ASN A 445 -17.45 5.30 -2.35
C ASN A 445 -17.18 4.14 -3.33
N GLY A 446 -18.09 3.19 -3.45
CA GLY A 446 -17.99 2.12 -4.45
C GLY A 446 -17.04 0.98 -4.14
N SER A 447 -16.49 0.97 -2.95
CA SER A 447 -15.54 -0.05 -2.52
C SER A 447 -16.19 -1.37 -2.12
N ARG A 448 -15.39 -2.44 -2.12
CA ARG A 448 -15.82 -3.78 -1.73
C ARG A 448 -14.88 -4.37 -0.68
N TYR A 449 -15.47 -5.15 0.23
CA TYR A 449 -14.72 -6.10 1.06
C TYR A 449 -15.14 -7.54 0.74
N VAL A 450 -14.16 -8.44 0.76
CA VAL A 450 -14.40 -9.88 0.74
C VAL A 450 -13.71 -10.51 1.96
N PHE A 451 -14.45 -11.21 2.78
CA PHE A 451 -13.94 -11.89 3.97
C PHE A 451 -13.95 -13.40 3.74
N GLY A 452 -12.78 -14.01 3.66
CA GLY A 452 -12.56 -15.45 3.63
C GLY A 452 -11.69 -15.94 4.80
N GLY A 453 -11.01 -15.01 5.48
CA GLY A 453 -10.07 -15.27 6.59
C GLY A 453 -10.60 -14.83 7.95
N LYS A 454 -9.70 -14.55 8.89
CA LYS A 454 -10.01 -14.29 10.30
C LYS A 454 -9.70 -12.87 10.72
N ILE A 455 -10.65 -12.24 11.40
CA ILE A 455 -10.52 -10.92 12.03
C ILE A 455 -10.89 -11.07 13.50
N THR A 456 -9.88 -11.29 14.37
CA THR A 456 -10.14 -11.74 15.73
C THR A 456 -9.30 -11.00 16.78
N GLY A 457 -9.86 -10.79 17.97
CA GLY A 457 -9.11 -10.22 19.10
C GLY A 457 -8.74 -8.74 18.93
N ASN A 458 -9.38 -8.01 18.00
CA ASN A 458 -9.10 -6.62 17.75
C ASN A 458 -9.93 -5.68 18.64
N THR A 459 -9.50 -4.43 18.74
CA THR A 459 -10.22 -3.39 19.48
C THR A 459 -10.60 -2.23 18.56
N ALA A 460 -11.91 -2.06 18.32
CA ALA A 460 -12.43 -0.92 17.59
C ALA A 460 -13.84 -0.56 18.10
N PRO A 461 -13.94 0.37 19.06
CA PRO A 461 -15.22 0.68 19.73
C PRO A 461 -16.34 1.16 18.80
N LYS A 462 -16.00 1.69 17.63
CA LYS A 462 -16.97 2.13 16.61
C LYS A 462 -17.43 1.03 15.66
N GLY A 463 -16.83 -0.14 15.71
CA GLY A 463 -17.10 -1.31 14.90
C GLY A 463 -15.82 -1.91 14.30
N ILE A 464 -15.84 -3.21 14.08
CA ILE A 464 -14.72 -3.88 13.42
C ILE A 464 -14.77 -3.60 11.93
N VAL A 465 -15.89 -3.84 11.28
CA VAL A 465 -16.10 -3.48 9.86
C VAL A 465 -17.16 -2.40 9.78
N TYR A 466 -16.87 -1.33 9.08
CA TYR A 466 -17.84 -0.26 8.84
C TYR A 466 -18.00 0.00 7.34
N LEU A 467 -19.14 -0.40 6.81
CA LEU A 467 -19.56 -0.16 5.45
C LEU A 467 -20.28 1.18 5.40
N ALA A 468 -19.63 2.21 4.86
CA ALA A 468 -20.18 3.55 4.76
C ALA A 468 -20.24 3.98 3.30
N ASN A 469 -21.39 4.50 2.88
CA ASN A 469 -21.54 5.14 1.57
C ASN A 469 -21.82 6.63 1.78
N GLN A 470 -20.85 7.47 1.48
CA GLN A 470 -21.00 8.92 1.69
C GLN A 470 -21.41 9.68 0.44
N SER A 471 -21.02 9.27 -0.75
CA SER A 471 -21.15 10.15 -1.92
C SER A 471 -21.33 9.45 -3.27
N GLY A 472 -21.84 8.21 -3.34
CA GLY A 472 -22.40 7.79 -4.61
C GLY A 472 -21.83 6.59 -5.32
N GLY A 473 -21.32 5.61 -4.76
CA GLY A 473 -21.11 4.27 -5.32
C GLY A 473 -21.67 3.24 -4.34
N ARG A 474 -22.13 2.10 -4.81
CA ARG A 474 -22.60 1.05 -3.92
C ARG A 474 -21.41 0.43 -3.19
N VAL A 475 -21.36 0.56 -1.87
CA VAL A 475 -20.43 -0.14 -1.01
C VAL A 475 -20.97 -1.53 -0.72
N SER A 476 -20.13 -2.56 -0.82
CA SER A 476 -20.56 -3.92 -0.52
C SER A 476 -19.51 -4.71 0.26
N ALA A 477 -19.97 -5.69 1.01
CA ALA A 477 -19.12 -6.70 1.59
C ALA A 477 -19.72 -8.10 1.38
N ARG A 478 -18.87 -9.09 1.19
CA ARG A 478 -19.24 -10.51 1.17
C ARG A 478 -18.44 -11.26 2.23
N MET A 479 -19.14 -12.08 3.00
CA MET A 479 -18.54 -12.98 3.95
C MET A 479 -18.72 -14.42 3.45
N LEU A 480 -17.60 -15.10 3.24
CA LEU A 480 -17.56 -16.43 2.64
C LEU A 480 -17.58 -17.51 3.72
N GLU A 481 -17.79 -18.75 3.30
CA GLU A 481 -17.62 -19.91 4.18
C GLU A 481 -16.19 -19.97 4.76
N GLY A 482 -16.07 -20.29 6.04
CA GLY A 482 -14.79 -20.29 6.76
C GLY A 482 -14.30 -18.95 7.28
N ALA A 483 -14.89 -17.84 6.83
CA ALA A 483 -14.56 -16.52 7.35
C ALA A 483 -14.99 -16.35 8.82
N GLU A 484 -14.20 -15.62 9.60
CA GLU A 484 -14.47 -15.39 11.02
C GLU A 484 -14.23 -13.95 11.44
N ILE A 485 -15.25 -13.32 12.05
CA ILE A 485 -15.15 -12.00 12.71
C ILE A 485 -15.56 -12.20 14.16
N SER A 486 -14.58 -12.48 15.02
CA SER A 486 -14.91 -12.95 16.36
C SER A 486 -14.02 -12.41 17.48
N ASN A 487 -14.56 -12.44 18.69
CA ASN A 487 -13.85 -12.09 19.93
C ASN A 487 -13.21 -10.69 19.90
N ASN A 488 -13.82 -9.76 19.18
CA ASN A 488 -13.34 -8.40 19.09
C ASN A 488 -14.01 -7.50 20.14
N LYS A 489 -13.30 -6.48 20.59
CA LYS A 489 -13.85 -5.42 21.45
C LYS A 489 -14.49 -4.34 20.56
N GLY A 490 -15.76 -4.54 20.22
CA GLY A 490 -16.54 -3.66 19.35
C GLY A 490 -17.76 -4.35 18.78
N LEU A 491 -18.45 -3.64 17.92
CA LEU A 491 -19.50 -4.16 17.04
C LEU A 491 -18.84 -4.96 15.90
N GLY A 492 -19.38 -6.12 15.51
CA GLY A 492 -18.84 -6.92 14.42
C GLY A 492 -18.86 -6.17 13.09
N ILE A 493 -20.01 -6.12 12.42
CA ILE A 493 -20.14 -5.42 11.13
C ILE A 493 -21.23 -4.35 11.19
N LYS A 494 -20.90 -3.14 10.81
CA LYS A 494 -21.84 -2.04 10.64
C LYS A 494 -22.14 -1.79 9.17
N VAL A 495 -23.38 -1.95 8.79
CA VAL A 495 -23.91 -1.71 7.43
C VAL A 495 -24.70 -0.41 7.44
N ASN A 496 -24.21 0.60 6.73
CA ASN A 496 -24.78 1.94 6.81
C ASN A 496 -25.05 2.54 5.41
N ASN A 497 -26.02 3.42 5.31
CA ASN A 497 -26.23 4.34 4.18
C ASN A 497 -26.14 3.72 2.77
N GLY A 498 -26.99 2.79 2.40
CA GLY A 498 -27.02 2.22 1.03
C GLY A 498 -25.93 1.19 0.75
N SER A 499 -25.26 0.70 1.80
CA SER A 499 -24.31 -0.39 1.71
C SER A 499 -25.00 -1.75 1.75
N LEU A 500 -24.34 -2.78 1.22
CA LEU A 500 -24.81 -4.15 1.21
C LEU A 500 -23.79 -5.06 1.93
N LEU A 501 -24.26 -5.86 2.87
CA LEU A 501 -23.54 -7.03 3.38
C LEU A 501 -24.27 -8.30 2.91
N THR A 502 -23.54 -9.22 2.29
CA THR A 502 -24.01 -10.57 2.00
C THR A 502 -23.17 -11.58 2.77
N MET A 503 -23.78 -12.38 3.60
CA MET A 503 -23.15 -13.46 4.34
C MET A 503 -23.54 -14.80 3.71
N GLU A 504 -22.62 -15.40 2.96
CA GLU A 504 -22.82 -16.72 2.33
C GLU A 504 -22.54 -17.85 3.30
N GLY A 505 -21.67 -17.60 4.28
CA GLY A 505 -21.25 -18.50 5.32
C GLY A 505 -20.39 -17.80 6.36
N GLY A 506 -19.59 -18.57 7.10
CA GLY A 506 -18.67 -18.05 8.11
C GLY A 506 -19.33 -17.73 9.45
N LYS A 507 -18.60 -17.04 10.32
CA LYS A 507 -19.01 -16.82 11.73
C LYS A 507 -18.76 -15.40 12.22
N ILE A 508 -19.78 -14.78 12.81
CA ILE A 508 -19.68 -13.48 13.52
C ILE A 508 -20.03 -13.74 14.98
N SER A 509 -19.02 -13.82 15.87
CA SER A 509 -19.30 -14.28 17.23
C SER A 509 -18.41 -13.68 18.31
N GLY A 510 -18.92 -13.65 19.55
CA GLY A 510 -18.14 -13.26 20.71
C GLY A 510 -17.65 -11.81 20.69
N ASN A 511 -18.16 -10.96 19.78
CA ASN A 511 -17.84 -9.54 19.76
C ASN A 511 -18.56 -8.83 20.92
N THR A 512 -17.96 -7.82 21.54
CA THR A 512 -18.55 -7.16 22.71
C THR A 512 -19.82 -6.33 22.39
N GLY A 513 -19.99 -5.92 21.15
CA GLY A 513 -21.18 -5.25 20.63
C GLY A 513 -22.19 -6.21 20.00
N ALA A 514 -23.02 -5.73 19.09
CA ALA A 514 -23.86 -6.57 18.24
C ALA A 514 -23.02 -7.28 17.15
N GLY A 515 -23.51 -8.41 16.66
CA GLY A 515 -22.87 -9.08 15.54
C GLY A 515 -22.94 -8.23 14.27
N VAL A 516 -24.14 -7.84 13.86
CA VAL A 516 -24.40 -6.96 12.71
C VAL A 516 -25.30 -5.80 13.12
N GLU A 517 -24.93 -4.58 12.74
CA GLU A 517 -25.80 -3.40 12.85
C GLU A 517 -26.18 -2.92 11.46
N VAL A 518 -27.48 -2.81 11.18
CA VAL A 518 -28.02 -2.30 9.91
C VAL A 518 -28.69 -0.96 10.18
N LYS A 519 -28.15 0.12 9.58
CA LYS A 519 -28.64 1.48 9.83
C LYS A 519 -28.66 2.32 8.56
N GLY A 520 -29.84 2.55 8.00
CA GLY A 520 -30.04 3.48 6.90
C GLY A 520 -30.17 4.94 7.36
N LYS A 521 -30.28 5.86 6.41
CA LYS A 521 -30.71 7.24 6.59
C LYS A 521 -31.99 7.49 5.80
N THR A 522 -32.88 8.31 6.37
CA THR A 522 -34.20 8.64 5.79
C THR A 522 -34.14 9.35 4.44
N ASP A 523 -33.03 9.98 4.11
CA ASP A 523 -32.78 10.73 2.88
C ASP A 523 -31.95 10.00 1.83
N LYS A 524 -31.60 8.72 2.09
CA LYS A 524 -30.69 7.94 1.24
C LYS A 524 -31.19 6.51 1.06
N LYS A 525 -30.60 5.81 0.06
CA LYS A 525 -30.86 4.38 -0.15
C LYS A 525 -30.59 3.60 1.14
N GLY A 526 -31.49 2.68 1.46
CA GLY A 526 -31.42 1.85 2.65
C GLY A 526 -30.15 0.99 2.69
N ALA A 527 -29.75 0.60 3.89
CA ALA A 527 -28.72 -0.41 4.11
C ALA A 527 -29.33 -1.81 3.96
N ALA A 528 -28.58 -2.78 3.44
CA ALA A 528 -29.08 -4.14 3.27
C ALA A 528 -28.14 -5.17 3.90
N PHE A 529 -28.72 -6.14 4.61
CA PHE A 529 -28.03 -7.33 5.09
C PHE A 529 -28.78 -8.57 4.61
N ILE A 530 -28.08 -9.43 3.88
CA ILE A 530 -28.62 -10.70 3.37
C ILE A 530 -27.76 -11.83 3.95
N MET A 531 -28.37 -12.75 4.67
CA MET A 531 -27.74 -13.93 5.25
C MET A 531 -28.26 -15.17 4.56
N ASN A 532 -27.43 -15.79 3.74
CA ASN A 532 -27.73 -17.04 3.03
C ASN A 532 -27.21 -18.26 3.79
N GLY A 533 -26.28 -18.08 4.72
CA GLY A 533 -25.67 -19.13 5.53
C GLY A 533 -24.80 -18.56 6.64
N GLY A 534 -24.17 -19.45 7.42
CA GLY A 534 -23.24 -19.09 8.49
C GLY A 534 -23.90 -18.93 9.86
N GLU A 535 -23.15 -18.31 10.78
CA GLU A 535 -23.53 -18.24 12.20
C GLU A 535 -23.29 -16.84 12.78
N ILE A 536 -24.28 -16.31 13.50
CA ILE A 536 -24.15 -15.09 14.31
C ILE A 536 -24.48 -15.45 15.77
N SER A 537 -23.42 -15.58 16.61
CA SER A 537 -23.63 -16.15 17.95
C SER A 537 -22.76 -15.52 19.04
N GLY A 538 -23.24 -15.55 20.28
CA GLY A 538 -22.45 -15.19 21.45
C GLY A 538 -21.96 -13.74 21.50
N ASN A 539 -22.51 -12.83 20.68
CA ASN A 539 -22.15 -11.42 20.72
C ASN A 539 -22.75 -10.76 21.96
N GLY A 540 -22.05 -9.77 22.51
CA GLY A 540 -22.39 -9.18 23.83
C GLY A 540 -23.68 -8.36 23.88
N SER A 541 -24.22 -7.98 22.72
CA SER A 541 -25.49 -7.27 22.61
C SER A 541 -26.50 -8.11 21.82
N TYR A 542 -26.92 -7.67 20.68
CA TYR A 542 -27.80 -8.41 19.77
C TYR A 542 -27.00 -9.19 18.73
N GLY A 543 -27.54 -10.25 18.18
CA GLY A 543 -27.01 -10.84 16.96
C GLY A 543 -27.11 -9.85 15.82
N ILE A 544 -28.32 -9.31 15.60
CA ILE A 544 -28.63 -8.30 14.60
C ILE A 544 -29.33 -7.11 15.26
N SER A 545 -28.79 -5.91 15.08
CA SER A 545 -29.42 -4.66 15.47
C SER A 545 -29.86 -3.91 14.21
N TYR A 546 -31.15 -3.73 14.05
CA TYR A 546 -31.74 -3.03 12.92
C TYR A 546 -32.38 -1.72 13.38
N SER A 547 -31.96 -0.63 12.76
CA SER A 547 -32.62 0.67 12.96
C SER A 547 -33.33 1.06 11.67
N ASN A 548 -34.66 1.03 11.71
CA ASN A 548 -35.45 1.36 10.55
C ASN A 548 -35.32 2.85 10.19
N ALA A 549 -34.58 3.12 9.13
CA ALA A 549 -34.49 4.44 8.54
C ALA A 549 -34.26 4.27 7.02
N GLY A 550 -35.12 4.85 6.22
CA GLY A 550 -35.12 4.68 4.78
C GLY A 550 -35.58 3.26 4.36
N GLU A 551 -35.18 2.85 3.17
CA GLU A 551 -35.49 1.53 2.60
C GLU A 551 -34.46 0.46 2.99
N SER A 552 -34.15 0.32 4.29
CA SER A 552 -33.21 -0.69 4.76
C SER A 552 -33.84 -2.07 4.86
N VAL A 553 -33.08 -3.13 4.58
CA VAL A 553 -33.60 -4.51 4.49
C VAL A 553 -32.69 -5.48 5.26
N VAL A 554 -33.30 -6.46 5.92
CA VAL A 554 -32.63 -7.64 6.49
C VAL A 554 -33.34 -8.89 5.95
N GLU A 555 -32.59 -9.75 5.28
CA GLU A 555 -33.08 -11.04 4.76
C GLU A 555 -32.27 -12.17 5.39
N LEU A 556 -32.94 -13.05 6.11
CA LEU A 556 -32.37 -14.26 6.69
C LEU A 556 -32.88 -15.48 5.90
N ASN A 557 -32.12 -15.83 4.86
CA ASN A 557 -32.46 -16.94 3.95
C ASN A 557 -31.93 -18.29 4.41
N GLY A 558 -30.96 -18.29 5.33
CA GLY A 558 -30.31 -19.49 5.87
C GLY A 558 -29.33 -19.13 6.98
N GLY A 559 -28.67 -20.13 7.55
CA GLY A 559 -27.75 -19.95 8.68
C GLY A 559 -28.48 -19.91 10.03
N THR A 560 -27.76 -19.50 11.08
CA THR A 560 -28.30 -19.46 12.45
C THR A 560 -27.90 -18.21 13.21
N VAL A 561 -28.84 -17.65 13.99
CA VAL A 561 -28.61 -16.52 14.90
C VAL A 561 -29.04 -16.94 16.29
N PHE A 562 -28.11 -17.10 17.24
CA PHE A 562 -28.43 -17.60 18.57
C PHE A 562 -27.44 -17.17 19.65
N GLY A 563 -27.85 -17.27 20.91
CA GLY A 563 -26.97 -17.08 22.06
C GLY A 563 -26.36 -15.69 22.19
N ASN A 564 -26.90 -14.69 21.48
CA ASN A 564 -26.42 -13.32 21.54
C ASN A 564 -27.08 -12.56 22.69
N GLY A 565 -26.33 -11.80 23.44
CA GLY A 565 -26.78 -10.87 24.46
C GLY A 565 -27.84 -11.42 25.43
N SER A 566 -28.35 -10.55 26.28
CA SER A 566 -29.37 -10.93 27.29
C SER A 566 -30.80 -10.58 26.88
N ARG A 567 -31.01 -9.83 25.79
CA ARG A 567 -32.32 -9.27 25.44
C ARG A 567 -33.03 -9.97 24.28
N ALA A 568 -32.39 -10.04 23.12
CA ALA A 568 -32.94 -10.71 21.94
C ALA A 568 -31.85 -11.04 20.92
N GLN A 569 -32.13 -11.96 20.00
CA GLN A 569 -31.24 -12.26 18.88
C GLN A 569 -31.27 -11.12 17.85
N ILE A 570 -32.47 -10.59 17.57
CA ILE A 570 -32.68 -9.46 16.69
C ILE A 570 -33.36 -8.32 17.45
N SER A 571 -32.82 -7.11 17.31
CA SER A 571 -33.45 -5.89 17.81
C SER A 571 -33.84 -4.98 16.68
N VAL A 572 -35.11 -4.60 16.63
CA VAL A 572 -35.67 -3.64 15.67
C VAL A 572 -36.06 -2.38 16.39
N THR A 573 -35.41 -1.26 16.09
CA THR A 573 -35.68 0.04 16.73
C THR A 573 -35.82 1.14 15.70
N GLY A 574 -36.71 2.10 15.97
CA GLY A 574 -36.93 3.28 15.13
C GLY A 574 -37.73 3.00 13.86
N GLY A 575 -38.39 3.98 13.38
CA GLY A 575 -39.23 3.98 12.16
C GLY A 575 -40.36 5.00 12.31
N ASN A 576 -40.69 5.72 11.24
CA ASN A 576 -41.90 6.47 11.20
C ASN A 576 -43.08 5.46 11.18
N SER A 577 -44.01 5.65 12.07
CA SER A 577 -45.23 4.83 12.20
C SER A 577 -46.11 4.75 10.92
N ASN A 578 -45.72 5.43 9.86
CA ASN A 578 -46.44 5.50 8.58
C ASN A 578 -45.81 4.68 7.44
N ASP A 579 -44.60 4.11 7.63
CA ASP A 579 -43.97 3.32 6.58
C ASP A 579 -44.55 1.90 6.60
N LYS A 580 -45.37 1.60 5.60
CA LYS A 580 -45.99 0.28 5.39
C LYS A 580 -45.06 -0.73 4.70
N ASN A 581 -43.78 -0.45 4.62
CA ASN A 581 -42.83 -1.32 3.92
C ASN A 581 -42.36 -2.44 4.84
N GLU A 582 -42.25 -3.64 4.30
CA GLU A 582 -41.71 -4.82 4.96
C GLU A 582 -40.19 -4.77 4.91
N PHE A 583 -39.53 -4.88 6.06
CA PHE A 583 -38.08 -4.61 6.15
C PHE A 583 -37.25 -5.80 6.62
N ILE A 584 -37.89 -6.80 7.23
CA ILE A 584 -37.22 -7.98 7.75
C ILE A 584 -37.94 -9.23 7.26
N HIS A 585 -37.21 -10.07 6.52
CA HIS A 585 -37.68 -11.37 6.04
C HIS A 585 -36.88 -12.46 6.70
N ILE A 586 -37.54 -13.40 7.37
CA ILE A 586 -36.91 -14.47 8.11
C ILE A 586 -37.49 -15.82 7.65
N LYS A 587 -36.64 -16.71 7.17
CA LYS A 587 -37.04 -18.09 6.89
C LYS A 587 -37.00 -18.98 8.13
N PRO A 588 -37.84 -20.01 8.23
CA PRO A 588 -37.86 -20.95 9.34
C PRO A 588 -36.47 -21.57 9.61
N GLY A 589 -36.15 -21.77 10.89
CA GLY A 589 -34.91 -22.40 11.32
C GLY A 589 -33.68 -21.49 11.37
N THR A 590 -33.78 -20.23 10.97
CA THR A 590 -32.67 -19.28 11.03
C THR A 590 -32.43 -18.70 12.43
N LEU A 591 -33.44 -18.69 13.30
CA LEU A 591 -33.34 -18.24 14.68
C LEU A 591 -33.34 -19.44 15.63
N ALA A 592 -32.53 -19.40 16.66
CA ALA A 592 -32.47 -20.43 17.69
C ALA A 592 -32.28 -19.82 19.08
N GLY A 593 -33.09 -20.24 20.03
CA GLY A 593 -33.02 -19.84 21.44
C GLY A 593 -34.23 -19.07 21.94
N ASN A 594 -34.24 -18.74 23.22
CA ASN A 594 -35.29 -17.95 23.86
C ASN A 594 -35.09 -16.45 23.61
N ARG A 595 -36.16 -15.69 23.44
CA ARG A 595 -36.14 -14.23 23.19
C ARG A 595 -35.55 -13.88 21.82
N GLU A 596 -36.17 -14.35 20.78
CA GLU A 596 -35.57 -14.28 19.44
C GLU A 596 -35.63 -12.88 18.84
N ILE A 597 -36.74 -12.14 19.02
CA ILE A 597 -36.94 -10.83 18.38
C ILE A 597 -37.47 -9.81 19.38
N TYR A 598 -36.86 -8.63 19.39
CA TYR A 598 -37.36 -7.45 20.07
C TYR A 598 -37.77 -6.39 19.05
N LEU A 599 -39.06 -6.15 18.93
CA LEU A 599 -39.65 -5.18 18.01
C LEU A 599 -40.17 -3.99 18.80
N SER A 600 -39.51 -2.83 18.74
CA SER A 600 -40.03 -1.59 19.34
C SER A 600 -40.74 -0.69 18.34
N ALA A 601 -40.49 -0.87 17.06
CA ALA A 601 -41.17 -0.15 15.96
C ALA A 601 -40.92 -0.85 14.63
N GLY A 602 -41.83 -0.72 13.67
CA GLY A 602 -41.70 -1.24 12.31
C GLY A 602 -42.58 -2.46 12.05
N THR A 603 -42.45 -3.03 10.85
CA THR A 603 -43.16 -4.22 10.40
C THR A 603 -42.17 -5.32 10.08
N MET A 604 -42.50 -6.53 10.43
CA MET A 604 -41.75 -7.73 10.16
C MET A 604 -42.65 -8.75 9.45
N THR A 605 -42.12 -9.38 8.41
CA THR A 605 -42.79 -10.50 7.74
C THR A 605 -42.06 -11.79 8.09
N LEU A 606 -42.82 -12.77 8.53
CA LEU A 606 -42.35 -14.14 8.72
C LEU A 606 -42.86 -14.97 7.55
N ASP A 607 -42.06 -15.93 7.13
CA ASP A 607 -42.46 -16.91 6.11
C ASP A 607 -43.64 -17.75 6.62
N GLU A 608 -44.52 -18.20 5.72
CA GLU A 608 -45.77 -18.93 6.05
C GLU A 608 -45.54 -20.20 6.90
N ASP A 609 -44.36 -20.76 6.88
CA ASP A 609 -43.99 -21.95 7.64
C ASP A 609 -43.53 -21.66 9.10
N TYR A 610 -43.54 -20.40 9.56
CA TYR A 610 -43.17 -20.06 10.94
C TYR A 610 -44.33 -20.37 11.89
N GLN A 611 -44.20 -21.43 12.70
CA GLN A 611 -45.32 -21.92 13.54
C GLN A 611 -45.45 -21.19 14.88
N GLU A 612 -44.41 -20.55 15.42
CA GLU A 612 -44.50 -19.83 16.71
C GLU A 612 -43.60 -18.58 16.72
N VAL A 613 -44.18 -17.42 17.02
CA VAL A 613 -43.48 -16.17 17.26
C VAL A 613 -43.83 -15.63 18.63
N TRP A 614 -42.84 -15.51 19.49
CA TRP A 614 -43.03 -14.83 20.78
C TRP A 614 -42.65 -13.34 20.64
N LEU A 615 -43.65 -12.47 20.67
CA LEU A 615 -43.45 -11.03 20.75
C LEU A 615 -43.36 -10.65 22.22
N GLY A 616 -42.18 -10.19 22.68
CA GLY A 616 -41.93 -9.77 24.05
C GLY A 616 -42.11 -8.28 24.28
#